data_19852278f01cf322dfcf5fc392ddc42b
#
_entry.id   19852278f01cf322dfcf5fc392ddc42b
#
_cell.length_a   1.000
_cell.length_b   1.000
_cell.length_c   1.000
_cell.angle_alpha   90.00
_cell.angle_beta   90.00
_cell.angle_gamma   90.00
#
_symmetry.space_group_name_H-M   'P 1'
#
loop_
_entity.id
_entity.type
_entity.pdbx_description
1 polymer ?
#
loop_
_entity_poly.entity_id
_entity_poly.type
_entity_poly.pdbx_seq_one_letter_code
_entity_poly.pdbx_strand_id
1 'polypeptide(L)'
;MMSRLILVRHGQSQWNLENRFTGWWDVDVTEKGAAEAYAAGVLLRDKGMLPTLAFTSVQTRAIKTLHLVLEAAGRLWIPEIKDWRLNERHYGGLTGLDKAQTAAQHGEHQVRIWRRSFDTPPPPLPAGSAFDLAGDPRYAGIAIPATESLKDTIARVLPYYQATIAPALRAGETVIVAAHGNSLRALVKHLSGISDADITGLEIPTGQPIIYELDDTLAATDRYYLSER
;
A
#
# COMPACT_ATOMS: atom_id res chain seq x y z
N MET A 1 -21.07 -11.49 -12.79
CA MET A 1 -19.76 -12.14 -13.12
C MET A 1 -18.88 -11.96 -11.89
N MET A 2 -18.18 -12.98 -11.42
CA MET A 2 -17.29 -12.81 -10.26
C MET A 2 -16.01 -12.10 -10.70
N SER A 3 -15.65 -11.01 -10.00
CA SER A 3 -14.44 -10.25 -10.24
C SER A 3 -13.42 -10.55 -9.15
N ARG A 4 -12.12 -10.39 -9.47
CA ARG A 4 -11.04 -10.69 -8.52
C ARG A 4 -10.12 -9.51 -8.33
N LEU A 5 -9.86 -9.17 -7.06
CA LEU A 5 -8.88 -8.16 -6.68
C LEU A 5 -7.78 -8.80 -5.84
N ILE A 6 -6.55 -8.61 -6.27
CA ILE A 6 -5.32 -9.08 -5.61
C ILE A 6 -4.64 -7.88 -4.99
N LEU A 7 -4.44 -7.88 -3.67
CA LEU A 7 -3.70 -6.84 -2.97
C LEU A 7 -2.36 -7.39 -2.49
N VAL A 8 -1.28 -6.69 -2.80
CA VAL A 8 0.08 -7.07 -2.37
C VAL A 8 0.78 -5.86 -1.76
N ARG A 9 1.17 -5.95 -0.48
CA ARG A 9 2.05 -4.96 0.12
C ARG A 9 3.47 -5.16 -0.41
N HIS A 10 4.15 -4.04 -0.72
CA HIS A 10 5.56 -4.09 -1.14
C HIS A 10 6.39 -4.95 -0.20
N GLY A 11 7.41 -5.63 -0.74
CA GLY A 11 8.39 -6.39 0.02
C GLY A 11 9.16 -5.53 1.02
N GLN A 12 9.91 -6.14 1.93
CA GLN A 12 10.71 -5.41 2.90
C GLN A 12 11.54 -4.32 2.19
N SER A 13 11.39 -3.07 2.62
CA SER A 13 12.21 -1.95 2.14
C SER A 13 13.42 -1.72 3.04
N GLN A 14 14.40 -0.94 2.54
CA GLN A 14 15.58 -0.57 3.30
C GLN A 14 15.21 0.06 4.66
N TRP A 15 14.24 0.97 4.69
CA TRP A 15 13.82 1.62 5.94
C TRP A 15 12.88 0.75 6.81
N ASN A 16 12.28 -0.31 6.25
CA ASN A 16 11.67 -1.34 7.11
C ASN A 16 12.75 -2.11 7.87
N LEU A 17 13.85 -2.48 7.20
CA LEU A 17 15.01 -3.15 7.81
C LEU A 17 15.66 -2.26 8.88
N GLU A 18 15.81 -0.97 8.61
CA GLU A 18 16.40 0.02 9.54
C GLU A 18 15.42 0.50 10.62
N ASN A 19 14.20 -0.02 10.67
CA ASN A 19 13.15 0.38 11.61
C ASN A 19 12.80 1.88 11.58
N ARG A 20 12.81 2.52 10.40
CA ARG A 20 12.54 3.95 10.22
C ARG A 20 11.12 4.21 9.68
N PHE A 21 10.60 5.40 9.96
CA PHE A 21 9.37 5.90 9.33
C PHE A 21 9.66 6.31 7.89
N THR A 22 8.94 5.76 6.91
CA THR A 22 9.22 5.99 5.48
C THR A 22 8.25 7.01 4.85
N GLY A 23 6.96 6.72 4.91
CA GLY A 23 5.95 7.59 4.29
C GLY A 23 6.14 7.73 2.77
N TRP A 24 6.14 8.99 2.29
CA TRP A 24 6.32 9.31 0.87
C TRP A 24 7.78 9.35 0.42
N TRP A 25 8.74 9.36 1.36
CA TRP A 25 10.15 9.28 1.00
C TRP A 25 10.42 7.98 0.22
N ASP A 26 11.20 8.10 -0.85
CA ASP A 26 11.43 6.98 -1.74
C ASP A 26 12.67 6.17 -1.31
N VAL A 27 12.45 4.91 -1.01
CA VAL A 27 13.48 3.93 -0.69
C VAL A 27 13.21 2.64 -1.45
N ASP A 28 14.24 1.89 -1.71
CA ASP A 28 14.17 0.64 -2.44
C ASP A 28 13.78 -0.55 -1.54
N VAL A 29 13.44 -1.67 -2.16
CA VAL A 29 13.30 -2.97 -1.50
C VAL A 29 14.69 -3.55 -1.18
N THR A 30 14.77 -4.33 -0.11
CA THR A 30 15.95 -5.15 0.19
C THR A 30 15.96 -6.42 -0.67
N GLU A 31 17.09 -7.17 -0.67
CA GLU A 31 17.15 -8.49 -1.30
C GLU A 31 16.05 -9.43 -0.76
N LYS A 32 15.81 -9.39 0.55
CA LYS A 32 14.69 -10.11 1.18
C LYS A 32 13.34 -9.66 0.62
N GLY A 33 13.13 -8.36 0.52
CA GLY A 33 11.87 -7.80 -0.03
C GLY A 33 11.67 -8.16 -1.50
N ALA A 34 12.74 -8.21 -2.28
CA ALA A 34 12.69 -8.70 -3.66
C ALA A 34 12.34 -10.19 -3.75
N ALA A 35 12.91 -11.01 -2.86
CA ALA A 35 12.59 -12.45 -2.78
C ALA A 35 11.12 -12.67 -2.33
N GLU A 36 10.62 -11.88 -1.37
CA GLU A 36 9.20 -11.90 -0.95
C GLU A 36 8.26 -11.60 -2.13
N ALA A 37 8.58 -10.57 -2.92
CA ALA A 37 7.81 -10.19 -4.10
C ALA A 37 7.82 -11.27 -5.19
N TYR A 38 8.99 -11.84 -5.49
CA TYR A 38 9.12 -12.90 -6.47
C TYR A 38 8.34 -14.16 -6.03
N ALA A 39 8.43 -14.55 -4.78
CA ALA A 39 7.68 -15.68 -4.21
C ALA A 39 6.16 -15.47 -4.31
N ALA A 40 5.67 -14.23 -4.09
CA ALA A 40 4.26 -13.89 -4.29
C ALA A 40 3.81 -14.13 -5.74
N GLY A 41 4.63 -13.77 -6.72
CA GLY A 41 4.35 -14.01 -8.14
C GLY A 41 4.34 -15.50 -8.51
N VAL A 42 5.28 -16.27 -7.97
CA VAL A 42 5.28 -17.74 -8.11
C VAL A 42 3.98 -18.33 -7.56
N LEU A 43 3.58 -17.90 -6.36
CA LEU A 43 2.34 -18.38 -5.74
C LEU A 43 1.09 -18.04 -6.57
N LEU A 44 1.00 -16.82 -7.11
CA LEU A 44 -0.08 -16.41 -8.00
C LEU A 44 -0.16 -17.31 -9.25
N ARG A 45 1.00 -17.58 -9.87
CA ARG A 45 1.09 -18.47 -11.03
C ARG A 45 0.63 -19.89 -10.70
N ASP A 46 1.16 -20.46 -9.63
CA ASP A 46 0.92 -21.87 -9.26
C ASP A 46 -0.53 -22.12 -8.84
N LYS A 47 -1.21 -21.08 -8.34
CA LYS A 47 -2.65 -21.10 -8.00
C LYS A 47 -3.55 -20.63 -9.16
N GLY A 48 -3.00 -20.29 -10.32
CA GLY A 48 -3.78 -19.80 -11.46
C GLY A 48 -4.45 -18.44 -11.25
N MET A 49 -3.99 -17.65 -10.27
CA MET A 49 -4.50 -16.32 -9.93
C MET A 49 -3.79 -15.24 -10.75
N LEU A 50 -3.95 -15.28 -12.07
CA LEU A 50 -3.17 -14.46 -12.99
C LEU A 50 -3.84 -13.10 -13.25
N PRO A 51 -3.21 -11.98 -12.89
CA PRO A 51 -3.77 -10.65 -13.15
C PRO A 51 -3.77 -10.31 -14.64
N THR A 52 -4.71 -9.45 -15.04
CA THR A 52 -4.85 -8.92 -16.40
C THR A 52 -4.62 -7.41 -16.46
N LEU A 53 -4.71 -6.73 -15.31
CA LEU A 53 -4.44 -5.29 -15.16
C LEU A 53 -3.78 -5.02 -13.81
N ALA A 54 -2.79 -4.13 -13.80
CA ALA A 54 -2.01 -3.81 -12.61
C ALA A 54 -2.09 -2.33 -12.24
N PHE A 55 -2.17 -2.06 -10.93
CA PHE A 55 -2.07 -0.73 -10.34
C PHE A 55 -0.97 -0.70 -9.28
N THR A 56 -0.26 0.42 -9.21
CA THR A 56 0.74 0.64 -8.15
C THR A 56 0.88 2.12 -7.82
N SER A 57 1.61 2.43 -6.76
CA SER A 57 1.98 3.80 -6.42
C SER A 57 3.12 4.32 -7.31
N VAL A 58 3.52 5.58 -7.08
CA VAL A 58 4.72 6.16 -7.74
C VAL A 58 6.01 5.95 -6.93
N GLN A 59 5.98 5.09 -5.90
CA GLN A 59 7.13 4.82 -5.03
C GLN A 59 7.86 3.55 -5.46
N THR A 60 9.20 3.64 -5.57
CA THR A 60 10.08 2.60 -6.12
C THR A 60 9.84 1.23 -5.52
N ARG A 61 9.69 1.12 -4.19
CA ARG A 61 9.48 -0.17 -3.51
C ARG A 61 8.20 -0.90 -3.93
N ALA A 62 7.13 -0.15 -4.24
CA ALA A 62 5.87 -0.75 -4.71
C ALA A 62 5.96 -1.13 -6.20
N ILE A 63 6.56 -0.27 -7.02
CA ILE A 63 6.78 -0.53 -8.45
C ILE A 63 7.66 -1.77 -8.64
N LYS A 64 8.80 -1.85 -7.96
CA LYS A 64 9.69 -3.01 -8.03
C LYS A 64 9.03 -4.28 -7.53
N THR A 65 8.26 -4.20 -6.43
CA THR A 65 7.47 -5.33 -5.96
C THR A 65 6.50 -5.82 -7.04
N LEU A 66 5.75 -4.89 -7.67
CA LEU A 66 4.82 -5.26 -8.75
C LEU A 66 5.56 -5.95 -9.90
N HIS A 67 6.67 -5.37 -10.37
CA HIS A 67 7.42 -5.94 -11.49
C HIS A 67 7.94 -7.35 -11.17
N LEU A 68 8.48 -7.59 -9.98
CA LEU A 68 8.95 -8.92 -9.56
C LEU A 68 7.79 -9.93 -9.43
N VAL A 69 6.63 -9.50 -8.92
CA VAL A 69 5.42 -10.33 -8.89
C VAL A 69 4.98 -10.69 -10.31
N LEU A 70 4.89 -9.71 -11.20
CA LEU A 70 4.46 -9.94 -12.58
C LEU A 70 5.46 -10.77 -13.39
N GLU A 71 6.77 -10.59 -13.18
CA GLU A 71 7.82 -11.40 -13.77
C GLU A 71 7.65 -12.88 -13.40
N ALA A 72 7.57 -13.18 -12.10
CA ALA A 72 7.42 -14.54 -11.59
C ALA A 72 6.08 -15.19 -12.00
N ALA A 73 5.02 -14.37 -12.15
CA ALA A 73 3.72 -14.80 -12.64
C ALA A 73 3.64 -14.94 -14.17
N GLY A 74 4.67 -14.53 -14.93
CA GLY A 74 4.65 -14.50 -16.40
C GLY A 74 3.69 -13.45 -16.98
N ARG A 75 3.53 -12.32 -16.28
CA ARG A 75 2.54 -11.28 -16.58
C ARG A 75 3.13 -9.87 -16.78
N LEU A 76 4.43 -9.72 -17.02
CA LEU A 76 5.07 -8.41 -17.25
C LEU A 76 4.44 -7.60 -18.40
N TRP A 77 3.78 -8.25 -19.30
CA TRP A 77 3.19 -7.63 -20.50
C TRP A 77 1.83 -6.98 -20.29
N ILE A 78 1.20 -7.16 -19.12
CA ILE A 78 -0.13 -6.57 -18.86
C ILE A 78 -0.03 -5.05 -18.67
N PRO A 79 -1.13 -4.30 -18.92
CA PRO A 79 -1.15 -2.86 -18.63
C PRO A 79 -0.88 -2.58 -17.15
N GLU A 80 -0.08 -1.54 -16.90
CA GLU A 80 0.27 -1.05 -15.58
C GLU A 80 -0.07 0.44 -15.46
N ILE A 81 -0.74 0.82 -14.37
CA ILE A 81 -1.10 2.20 -14.05
C ILE A 81 -0.47 2.58 -12.72
N LYS A 82 0.35 3.65 -12.74
CA LYS A 82 0.96 4.24 -11.55
C LYS A 82 0.18 5.46 -11.11
N ASP A 83 -0.14 5.57 -9.83
CA ASP A 83 -0.85 6.74 -9.31
C ASP A 83 -0.41 7.06 -7.87
N TRP A 84 -0.11 8.33 -7.61
CA TRP A 84 0.31 8.81 -6.30
C TRP A 84 -0.74 8.58 -5.20
N ARG A 85 -2.01 8.50 -5.55
CA ARG A 85 -3.10 8.22 -4.61
C ARG A 85 -2.98 6.84 -3.96
N LEU A 86 -2.16 5.94 -4.52
CA LEU A 86 -1.81 4.66 -3.91
C LEU A 86 -0.53 4.71 -3.05
N ASN A 87 0.14 5.87 -2.91
CA ASN A 87 1.31 6.03 -2.04
C ASN A 87 1.02 5.62 -0.60
N GLU A 88 2.10 5.35 0.15
CA GLU A 88 2.02 5.18 1.60
C GLU A 88 1.48 6.48 2.25
N ARG A 89 0.96 6.37 3.46
CA ARG A 89 0.61 7.50 4.30
C ARG A 89 1.81 8.42 4.51
N HIS A 90 1.61 9.73 4.41
CA HIS A 90 2.67 10.68 4.68
C HIS A 90 2.91 10.80 6.20
N TYR A 91 4.12 10.47 6.64
CA TYR A 91 4.45 10.44 8.08
C TYR A 91 4.89 11.81 8.64
N GLY A 92 4.83 12.88 7.85
CA GLY A 92 5.14 14.24 8.30
C GLY A 92 6.53 14.34 8.90
N GLY A 93 6.62 15.00 10.04
CA GLY A 93 7.87 15.20 10.78
C GLY A 93 8.52 13.94 11.35
N LEU A 94 7.83 12.79 11.31
CA LEU A 94 8.44 11.51 11.69
C LEU A 94 9.24 10.87 10.55
N THR A 95 9.11 11.35 9.31
CA THR A 95 9.81 10.79 8.14
C THR A 95 11.33 10.72 8.41
N GLY A 96 11.91 9.55 8.20
CA GLY A 96 13.34 9.30 8.39
C GLY A 96 13.76 9.00 9.83
N LEU A 97 12.93 9.23 10.84
CA LEU A 97 13.27 8.94 12.24
C LEU A 97 13.22 7.43 12.51
N ASP A 98 14.12 6.96 13.38
CA ASP A 98 14.06 5.62 13.94
C ASP A 98 12.86 5.47 14.90
N LYS A 99 12.10 4.40 14.75
CA LYS A 99 10.87 4.20 15.52
C LYS A 99 11.10 3.96 17.01
N ALA A 100 12.20 3.26 17.36
CA ALA A 100 12.53 2.97 18.77
C ALA A 100 13.03 4.25 19.45
N GLN A 101 13.89 5.03 18.80
CA GLN A 101 14.36 6.32 19.32
C GLN A 101 13.20 7.32 19.48
N THR A 102 12.29 7.36 18.50
CA THR A 102 11.10 8.20 18.58
C THR A 102 10.21 7.79 19.75
N ALA A 103 10.05 6.48 20.00
CA ALA A 103 9.30 5.98 21.14
C ALA A 103 9.98 6.33 22.50
N ALA A 104 11.31 6.29 22.54
CA ALA A 104 12.06 6.72 23.73
C ALA A 104 11.90 8.22 24.04
N GLN A 105 11.79 9.06 22.98
CA GLN A 105 11.64 10.51 23.12
C GLN A 105 10.21 10.96 23.46
N HIS A 106 9.21 10.36 22.82
CA HIS A 106 7.81 10.79 22.88
C HIS A 106 6.91 9.85 23.70
N GLY A 107 7.44 8.71 24.14
CA GLY A 107 6.70 7.63 24.79
C GLY A 107 6.03 6.69 23.78
N GLU A 108 6.01 5.40 24.11
CA GLU A 108 5.44 4.34 23.24
C GLU A 108 3.95 4.58 22.94
N HIS A 109 3.20 5.08 23.92
CA HIS A 109 1.78 5.38 23.75
C HIS A 109 1.54 6.44 22.68
N GLN A 110 2.28 7.56 22.72
CA GLN A 110 2.14 8.64 21.73
C GLN A 110 2.54 8.17 20.34
N VAL A 111 3.65 7.44 20.20
CA VAL A 111 4.09 6.88 18.92
C VAL A 111 3.09 5.86 18.38
N ARG A 112 2.48 5.06 19.25
CA ARG A 112 1.40 4.15 18.88
C ARG A 112 0.18 4.91 18.33
N ILE A 113 -0.21 6.04 18.94
CA ILE A 113 -1.29 6.91 18.42
C ILE A 113 -0.94 7.36 17.01
N TRP A 114 0.23 7.96 16.79
CA TRP A 114 0.65 8.43 15.45
C TRP A 114 0.72 7.31 14.41
N ARG A 115 1.05 6.09 14.82
CA ARG A 115 1.17 4.95 13.91
C ARG A 115 -0.14 4.25 13.59
N ARG A 116 -1.08 4.23 14.54
CA ARG A 116 -2.21 3.29 14.52
C ARG A 116 -3.57 3.94 14.63
N SER A 117 -3.70 5.15 15.18
CA SER A 117 -5.00 5.81 15.24
C SER A 117 -5.59 6.00 13.85
N PHE A 118 -6.90 6.07 13.80
CA PHE A 118 -7.63 6.28 12.54
C PHE A 118 -7.47 7.72 12.04
N ASP A 119 -7.58 8.72 12.90
CA ASP A 119 -7.74 10.13 12.56
C ASP A 119 -6.68 11.09 13.11
N THR A 120 -5.73 10.59 13.93
CA THR A 120 -4.68 11.42 14.51
C THR A 120 -3.41 11.31 13.67
N PRO A 121 -3.03 12.36 12.89
CA PRO A 121 -1.81 12.34 12.09
C PRO A 121 -0.57 12.54 12.95
N PRO A 122 0.62 12.13 12.46
CA PRO A 122 1.90 12.59 13.01
C PRO A 122 2.05 14.12 12.92
N PRO A 123 3.02 14.72 13.64
CA PRO A 123 3.37 16.13 13.45
C PRO A 123 3.66 16.44 11.97
N PRO A 124 3.30 17.65 11.49
CA PRO A 124 3.57 18.04 10.10
C PRO A 124 5.07 18.06 9.80
N LEU A 125 5.43 17.85 8.53
CA LEU A 125 6.81 17.98 8.08
C LEU A 125 7.30 19.44 8.31
N PRO A 126 8.42 19.64 9.03
CA PRO A 126 8.94 20.98 9.24
C PRO A 126 9.38 21.66 7.94
N ALA A 127 9.23 22.98 7.86
CA ALA A 127 9.78 23.77 6.76
C ALA A 127 11.31 23.57 6.67
N GLY A 128 11.82 23.42 5.45
CA GLY A 128 13.25 23.17 5.20
C GLY A 128 13.72 21.76 5.56
N SER A 129 12.81 20.81 5.77
CA SER A 129 13.16 19.42 5.99
C SER A 129 13.93 18.84 4.79
N ALA A 130 14.93 18.00 5.07
CA ALA A 130 15.62 17.22 4.03
C ALA A 130 14.70 16.23 3.30
N PHE A 131 13.52 15.97 3.84
CA PHE A 131 12.50 15.08 3.27
C PHE A 131 11.38 15.84 2.54
N ASP A 132 11.59 17.12 2.24
CA ASP A 132 10.67 17.90 1.41
C ASP A 132 10.67 17.37 -0.03
N LEU A 133 9.48 17.12 -0.56
CA LEU A 133 9.25 16.55 -1.89
C LEU A 133 8.75 17.61 -2.91
N ALA A 134 8.74 18.90 -2.55
CA ALA A 134 8.21 19.95 -3.42
C ALA A 134 8.91 20.03 -4.79
N GLY A 135 10.18 19.61 -4.88
CA GLY A 135 10.95 19.55 -6.13
C GLY A 135 10.92 18.20 -6.85
N ASP A 136 10.20 17.21 -6.33
CA ASP A 136 10.15 15.87 -6.93
C ASP A 136 9.18 15.85 -8.11
N PRO A 137 9.64 15.52 -9.34
CA PRO A 137 8.80 15.55 -10.55
C PRO A 137 7.63 14.56 -10.50
N ARG A 138 7.67 13.52 -9.66
CA ARG A 138 6.56 12.58 -9.47
C ARG A 138 5.31 13.26 -8.89
N TYR A 139 5.50 14.38 -8.22
CA TYR A 139 4.44 15.13 -7.53
C TYR A 139 4.19 16.51 -8.15
N ALA A 140 4.68 16.77 -9.36
CA ALA A 140 4.44 18.02 -10.06
C ALA A 140 2.93 18.28 -10.23
N GLY A 141 2.47 19.45 -9.78
CA GLY A 141 1.06 19.84 -9.82
C GLY A 141 0.17 19.19 -8.73
N ILE A 142 0.77 18.47 -7.78
CA ILE A 142 0.05 17.84 -6.67
C ILE A 142 0.31 18.62 -5.38
N ALA A 143 -0.73 18.89 -4.61
CA ALA A 143 -0.60 19.40 -3.26
C ALA A 143 -0.10 18.27 -2.35
N ILE A 144 1.19 18.26 -2.03
CA ILE A 144 1.81 17.27 -1.14
C ILE A 144 1.31 17.54 0.28
N PRO A 145 0.72 16.54 0.99
CA PRO A 145 0.28 16.73 2.36
C PRO A 145 1.48 16.92 3.29
N ALA A 146 1.37 17.83 4.27
CA ALA A 146 2.41 17.99 5.29
C ALA A 146 2.47 16.80 6.25
N THR A 147 1.37 16.07 6.40
CA THR A 147 1.20 14.84 7.19
C THR A 147 -0.13 14.18 6.85
N GLU A 148 -0.30 12.90 7.13
CA GLU A 148 -1.57 12.18 6.95
C GLU A 148 -1.88 11.26 8.14
N SER A 149 -3.15 11.23 8.55
CA SER A 149 -3.76 10.12 9.28
C SER A 149 -4.17 8.99 8.32
N LEU A 150 -4.66 7.87 8.85
CA LEU A 150 -5.29 6.84 8.00
C LEU A 150 -6.55 7.38 7.31
N LYS A 151 -7.34 8.20 8.01
CA LYS A 151 -8.52 8.87 7.45
C LYS A 151 -8.19 9.73 6.24
N ASP A 152 -7.09 10.49 6.29
CA ASP A 152 -6.61 11.30 5.16
C ASP A 152 -6.14 10.41 4.00
N THR A 153 -5.44 9.33 4.29
CA THR A 153 -5.05 8.33 3.27
C THR A 153 -6.27 7.75 2.58
N ILE A 154 -7.32 7.38 3.33
CA ILE A 154 -8.58 6.88 2.81
C ILE A 154 -9.25 7.92 1.90
N ALA A 155 -9.23 9.19 2.28
CA ALA A 155 -9.85 10.27 1.52
C ALA A 155 -9.28 10.44 0.09
N ARG A 156 -8.04 10.00 -0.17
CA ARG A 156 -7.45 9.98 -1.52
C ARG A 156 -7.53 8.62 -2.21
N VAL A 157 -7.43 7.53 -1.45
CA VAL A 157 -7.43 6.16 -2.02
C VAL A 157 -8.81 5.75 -2.50
N LEU A 158 -9.88 5.99 -1.71
CA LEU A 158 -11.22 5.51 -2.07
C LEU A 158 -11.81 6.20 -3.31
N PRO A 159 -11.73 7.52 -3.50
CA PRO A 159 -12.18 8.12 -4.75
C PRO A 159 -11.43 7.57 -5.98
N TYR A 160 -10.13 7.30 -5.84
CA TYR A 160 -9.36 6.67 -6.92
C TYR A 160 -9.81 5.23 -7.19
N TYR A 161 -10.01 4.44 -6.14
CA TYR A 161 -10.58 3.09 -6.28
C TYR A 161 -11.91 3.13 -7.02
N GLN A 162 -12.83 3.99 -6.59
CA GLN A 162 -14.17 4.09 -7.17
C GLN A 162 -14.17 4.55 -8.64
N ALA A 163 -13.30 5.50 -8.97
CA ALA A 163 -13.25 6.09 -10.30
C ALA A 163 -12.42 5.27 -11.31
N THR A 164 -11.47 4.46 -10.87
CA THR A 164 -10.48 3.84 -11.76
C THR A 164 -10.39 2.33 -11.58
N ILE A 165 -10.24 1.83 -10.35
CA ILE A 165 -10.05 0.39 -10.09
C ILE A 165 -11.38 -0.37 -10.18
N ALA A 166 -12.44 0.14 -9.55
CA ALA A 166 -13.75 -0.49 -9.54
C ALA A 166 -14.38 -0.64 -10.95
N PRO A 167 -14.27 0.32 -11.88
CA PRO A 167 -14.69 0.11 -13.26
C PRO A 167 -13.97 -1.03 -13.97
N ALA A 168 -12.66 -1.21 -13.76
CA ALA A 168 -11.89 -2.31 -14.33
C ALA A 168 -12.38 -3.67 -13.79
N LEU A 169 -12.62 -3.75 -12.49
CA LEU A 169 -13.21 -4.95 -11.87
C LEU A 169 -14.59 -5.28 -12.47
N ARG A 170 -15.47 -4.27 -12.66
CA ARG A 170 -16.78 -4.47 -13.31
C ARG A 170 -16.67 -4.90 -14.77
N ALA A 171 -15.59 -4.53 -15.45
CA ALA A 171 -15.29 -4.99 -16.80
C ALA A 171 -14.81 -6.45 -16.86
N GLY A 172 -14.64 -7.11 -15.70
CA GLY A 172 -14.21 -8.50 -15.62
C GLY A 172 -12.70 -8.71 -15.53
N GLU A 173 -11.93 -7.62 -15.32
CA GLU A 173 -10.48 -7.73 -15.13
C GLU A 173 -10.14 -8.43 -13.80
N THR A 174 -9.09 -9.24 -13.82
CA THR A 174 -8.41 -9.67 -12.59
C THR A 174 -7.37 -8.61 -12.26
N VAL A 175 -7.67 -7.78 -11.27
CA VAL A 175 -6.85 -6.62 -10.93
C VAL A 175 -5.85 -6.96 -9.82
N ILE A 176 -4.58 -6.56 -10.01
CA ILE A 176 -3.58 -6.55 -8.93
C ILE A 176 -3.26 -5.11 -8.52
N VAL A 177 -3.22 -4.86 -7.20
CA VAL A 177 -2.75 -3.59 -6.63
C VAL A 177 -1.54 -3.88 -5.75
N ALA A 178 -0.35 -3.46 -6.19
CA ALA A 178 0.85 -3.50 -5.37
C ALA A 178 1.08 -2.12 -4.75
N ALA A 179 0.95 -2.01 -3.42
CA ALA A 179 0.99 -0.74 -2.73
C ALA A 179 1.58 -0.86 -1.30
N HIS A 180 1.06 -0.09 -0.35
CA HIS A 180 1.68 0.09 0.96
C HIS A 180 0.73 -0.28 2.10
N GLY A 181 1.28 -0.38 3.30
CA GLY A 181 0.50 -0.77 4.48
C GLY A 181 -0.76 0.07 4.67
N ASN A 182 -0.68 1.40 4.63
CA ASN A 182 -1.84 2.25 4.90
C ASN A 182 -2.76 2.43 3.68
N SER A 183 -2.25 2.51 2.45
CA SER A 183 -3.10 2.55 1.25
C SER A 183 -3.89 1.24 1.06
N LEU A 184 -3.28 0.09 1.35
CA LEU A 184 -4.00 -1.19 1.32
C LEU A 184 -4.99 -1.33 2.48
N ARG A 185 -4.66 -0.81 3.68
CA ARG A 185 -5.62 -0.76 4.80
C ARG A 185 -6.85 0.06 4.45
N ALA A 186 -6.71 1.12 3.65
CA ALA A 186 -7.85 1.90 3.14
C ALA A 186 -8.78 1.02 2.29
N LEU A 187 -8.22 0.25 1.36
CA LEU A 187 -8.99 -0.67 0.51
C LEU A 187 -9.61 -1.82 1.31
N VAL A 188 -8.84 -2.45 2.19
CA VAL A 188 -9.33 -3.56 3.04
C VAL A 188 -10.45 -3.09 3.97
N LYS A 189 -10.31 -1.89 4.58
CA LYS A 189 -11.38 -1.30 5.42
C LYS A 189 -12.68 -1.14 4.63
N HIS A 190 -12.60 -0.61 3.43
CA HIS A 190 -13.75 -0.39 2.56
C HIS A 190 -14.40 -1.72 2.13
N LEU A 191 -13.60 -2.64 1.58
CA LEU A 191 -14.09 -3.91 1.02
C LEU A 191 -14.62 -4.88 2.08
N SER A 192 -14.07 -4.84 3.28
CA SER A 192 -14.45 -5.74 4.39
C SER A 192 -15.37 -5.09 5.43
N GLY A 193 -15.77 -3.82 5.24
CA GLY A 193 -16.65 -3.12 6.17
C GLY A 193 -16.08 -2.96 7.59
N ILE A 194 -14.73 -2.85 7.73
CA ILE A 194 -14.06 -2.78 9.03
C ILE A 194 -14.34 -1.40 9.67
N SER A 195 -14.66 -1.39 10.97
CA SER A 195 -14.91 -0.15 11.71
C SER A 195 -13.65 0.73 11.86
N ASP A 196 -13.82 2.00 12.23
CA ASP A 196 -12.70 2.92 12.51
C ASP A 196 -11.87 2.45 13.72
N ALA A 197 -12.50 1.80 14.68
CA ALA A 197 -11.82 1.24 15.84
C ALA A 197 -11.00 -0.01 15.47
N ASP A 198 -11.60 -0.95 14.73
CA ASP A 198 -11.00 -2.24 14.42
C ASP A 198 -9.86 -2.14 13.41
N ILE A 199 -9.91 -1.15 12.49
CA ILE A 199 -8.84 -0.95 11.51
C ILE A 199 -7.48 -0.66 12.16
N THR A 200 -7.47 -0.13 13.38
CA THR A 200 -6.24 0.18 14.11
C THR A 200 -5.38 -1.06 14.38
N GLY A 201 -6.00 -2.23 14.53
CA GLY A 201 -5.34 -3.52 14.76
C GLY A 201 -4.93 -4.28 13.50
N LEU A 202 -5.39 -3.86 12.32
CA LEU A 202 -5.10 -4.60 11.09
C LEU A 202 -3.63 -4.40 10.66
N GLU A 203 -2.91 -5.49 10.53
CA GLU A 203 -1.58 -5.56 9.92
C GLU A 203 -1.69 -6.21 8.53
N ILE A 204 -0.95 -5.70 7.57
CA ILE A 204 -0.80 -6.30 6.24
C ILE A 204 0.67 -6.69 6.07
N PRO A 205 1.00 -7.99 6.06
CA PRO A 205 2.38 -8.44 5.90
C PRO A 205 2.93 -8.11 4.51
N THR A 206 4.25 -7.95 4.42
CA THR A 206 4.96 -7.72 3.15
C THR A 206 4.90 -8.95 2.25
N GLY A 207 4.76 -8.74 0.93
CA GLY A 207 4.89 -9.80 -0.07
C GLY A 207 3.85 -10.93 0.02
N GLN A 208 2.77 -10.78 0.78
CA GLN A 208 1.71 -11.79 0.86
C GLN A 208 0.45 -11.34 0.12
N PRO A 209 0.05 -12.03 -0.97
CA PRO A 209 -1.15 -11.67 -1.70
C PRO A 209 -2.42 -11.92 -0.88
N ILE A 210 -3.27 -10.89 -0.77
CA ILE A 210 -4.64 -10.97 -0.26
C ILE A 210 -5.55 -11.04 -1.47
N ILE A 211 -6.41 -12.03 -1.52
CA ILE A 211 -7.39 -12.21 -2.59
C ILE A 211 -8.77 -11.78 -2.10
N TYR A 212 -9.43 -10.96 -2.88
CA TYR A 212 -10.85 -10.68 -2.77
C TYR A 212 -11.59 -11.29 -3.95
N GLU A 213 -12.54 -12.15 -3.68
CA GLU A 213 -13.56 -12.56 -4.64
C GLU A 213 -14.76 -11.61 -4.48
N LEU A 214 -15.15 -10.97 -5.57
CA LEU A 214 -16.18 -9.92 -5.56
C LEU A 214 -17.36 -10.33 -6.45
N ASP A 215 -18.56 -10.02 -6.00
CA ASP A 215 -19.75 -10.19 -6.82
C ASP A 215 -19.90 -9.06 -7.87
N ASP A 216 -21.01 -9.05 -8.61
CA ASP A 216 -21.31 -8.06 -9.65
C ASP A 216 -21.55 -6.64 -9.11
N THR A 217 -21.83 -6.50 -7.81
CA THR A 217 -21.91 -5.22 -7.11
C THR A 217 -20.59 -4.74 -6.54
N LEU A 218 -19.53 -5.59 -6.66
CA LEU A 218 -18.22 -5.47 -6.01
C LEU A 218 -18.26 -5.62 -4.48
N ALA A 219 -19.29 -6.26 -3.94
CA ALA A 219 -19.28 -6.71 -2.56
C ALA A 219 -18.36 -7.94 -2.41
N ALA A 220 -17.56 -7.95 -1.36
CA ALA A 220 -16.66 -9.07 -1.08
C ALA A 220 -17.47 -10.31 -0.66
N THR A 221 -17.40 -11.36 -1.45
CA THR A 221 -17.98 -12.68 -1.13
C THR A 221 -16.99 -13.56 -0.38
N ASP A 222 -15.69 -13.34 -0.57
CA ASP A 222 -14.62 -14.02 0.14
C ASP A 222 -13.36 -13.14 0.22
N ARG A 223 -12.55 -13.36 1.27
CA ARG A 223 -11.25 -12.74 1.47
C ARG A 223 -10.30 -13.70 2.17
N TYR A 224 -9.13 -13.93 1.60
CA TYR A 224 -8.11 -14.82 2.17
C TYR A 224 -6.69 -14.42 1.76
N TYR A 225 -5.70 -14.83 2.55
CA TYR A 225 -4.31 -14.84 2.08
C TYR A 225 -4.11 -16.05 1.16
N LEU A 226 -3.48 -15.82 0.00
CA LEU A 226 -3.30 -16.87 -1.00
C LEU A 226 -2.44 -18.03 -0.48
N SER A 227 -1.54 -17.78 0.47
CA SER A 227 -0.72 -18.81 1.12
C SER A 227 -1.51 -19.78 2.03
N GLU A 228 -2.76 -19.45 2.37
CA GLU A 228 -3.62 -20.26 3.25
C GLU A 228 -4.52 -21.25 2.48
N ARG A 229 -4.42 -21.25 1.12
CA ARG A 229 -5.26 -22.11 0.26
C ARG A 229 -4.51 -22.91 -0.81
#